data_140bf7b536e8ae7804d3685cc650c7bc
#
_entry.id   140bf7b536e8ae7804d3685cc650c7bc
#
_cell.length_a   1.000
_cell.length_b   1.000
_cell.length_c   1.000
_cell.angle_alpha   90.00
_cell.angle_beta   90.00
_cell.angle_gamma   90.00
#
_symmetry.space_group_name_H-M   'P 1'
#
loop_
_entity.id
_entity.type
_entity.pdbx_description
1 polymer ?
#
loop_
_entity_poly.entity_id
_entity_poly.type
_entity_poly.pdbx_seq_one_letter_code
_entity_poly.pdbx_strand_id
1 'polypeptide(L)'
;MKLLNSFLDENINISEEMYQKADNIYNKISDVLYDKLSKYNPYIFAQGSFKLRTVIRPLKGDEYDVDMVCCLNSLSENVRPSILKNLIGEIVKQEYPHNFEEKKRCWRVNYPSFHVDILPAIPERNAEMVYRLVENAKFKEYPILIPEKGEDVYRSSNPLGFAKWFEEQQNKQFI
;
A
#
# COMPACT_ATOMS: atom_id res chain seq x y z
N MET A 1 -24.13 3.81 20.96
CA MET A 1 -23.21 4.17 19.89
C MET A 1 -22.17 5.22 20.32
N LYS A 2 -22.53 6.40 20.84
CA LYS A 2 -21.55 7.44 21.23
C LYS A 2 -20.48 6.96 22.22
N LEU A 3 -20.87 6.17 23.21
CA LEU A 3 -19.93 5.66 24.25
C LEU A 3 -18.92 4.67 23.70
N LEU A 4 -19.33 3.81 22.76
CA LEU A 4 -18.45 2.84 22.09
C LEU A 4 -17.46 3.56 21.17
N ASN A 5 -17.92 4.53 20.40
CA ASN A 5 -17.03 5.31 19.53
C ASN A 5 -16.00 6.09 20.34
N SER A 6 -16.41 6.75 21.45
CA SER A 6 -15.47 7.42 22.35
C SER A 6 -14.42 6.45 22.92
N PHE A 7 -14.85 5.24 23.35
CA PHE A 7 -13.92 4.22 23.83
C PHE A 7 -12.93 3.76 22.73
N LEU A 8 -13.40 3.54 21.52
CA LEU A 8 -12.55 3.14 20.39
C LEU A 8 -11.52 4.23 20.06
N ASP A 9 -11.95 5.49 20.00
CA ASP A 9 -11.07 6.62 19.67
C ASP A 9 -10.01 6.86 20.76
N GLU A 10 -10.38 6.69 22.03
CA GLU A 10 -9.45 6.91 23.13
C GLU A 10 -8.47 5.75 23.37
N ASN A 11 -8.89 4.50 23.09
CA ASN A 11 -8.14 3.31 23.51
C ASN A 11 -7.65 2.41 22.38
N ILE A 12 -8.30 2.41 21.24
CA ILE A 12 -8.04 1.46 20.15
C ILE A 12 -7.46 2.14 18.91
N ASN A 13 -8.07 3.25 18.46
CA ASN A 13 -7.62 3.92 17.26
C ASN A 13 -6.32 4.71 17.49
N ILE A 14 -5.49 4.85 16.45
CA ILE A 14 -4.38 5.82 16.50
C ILE A 14 -4.95 7.24 16.65
N SER A 15 -4.22 8.11 17.35
CA SER A 15 -4.64 9.50 17.49
C SER A 15 -4.61 10.23 16.15
N GLU A 16 -5.39 11.30 16.03
CA GLU A 16 -5.37 12.15 14.82
C GLU A 16 -3.97 12.72 14.57
N GLU A 17 -3.21 13.06 15.61
CA GLU A 17 -1.82 13.53 15.49
C GLU A 17 -0.91 12.44 14.89
N MET A 18 -1.04 11.19 15.32
CA MET A 18 -0.30 10.05 14.75
C MET A 18 -0.67 9.85 13.28
N TYR A 19 -1.98 9.92 12.97
CA TYR A 19 -2.46 9.80 11.60
C TYR A 19 -1.90 10.90 10.70
N GLN A 20 -1.97 12.16 11.12
CA GLN A 20 -1.45 13.31 10.37
C GLN A 20 0.07 13.23 10.17
N LYS A 21 0.81 12.75 11.16
CA LYS A 21 2.25 12.52 11.01
C LYS A 21 2.56 11.48 9.95
N ALA A 22 1.83 10.36 9.96
CA ALA A 22 1.98 9.30 8.97
C ALA A 22 1.59 9.79 7.56
N ASP A 23 0.48 10.51 7.44
CA ASP A 23 0.00 11.09 6.18
C ASP A 23 1.00 12.09 5.58
N ASN A 24 1.59 12.96 6.40
CA ASN A 24 2.63 13.88 5.96
C ASN A 24 3.89 13.15 5.43
N ILE A 25 4.29 12.05 6.08
CA ILE A 25 5.43 11.25 5.63
C ILE A 25 5.08 10.48 4.35
N TYR A 26 3.87 9.89 4.29
CA TYR A 26 3.35 9.25 3.09
C TYR A 26 3.39 10.19 1.88
N ASN A 27 2.92 11.43 2.04
CA ASN A 27 2.93 12.43 0.97
C ASN A 27 4.35 12.79 0.54
N LYS A 28 5.28 12.98 1.47
CA LYS A 28 6.70 13.25 1.15
C LYS A 28 7.34 12.11 0.34
N ILE A 29 7.11 10.86 0.74
CA ILE A 29 7.61 9.70 0.01
C ILE A 29 6.97 9.64 -1.38
N SER A 30 5.67 9.90 -1.47
CA SER A 30 4.94 9.94 -2.75
C SER A 30 5.53 10.98 -3.70
N ASP A 31 5.78 12.20 -3.24
CA ASP A 31 6.37 13.28 -4.05
C ASP A 31 7.74 12.89 -4.61
N VAL A 32 8.61 12.30 -3.78
CA VAL A 32 9.92 11.79 -4.21
C VAL A 32 9.78 10.71 -5.30
N LEU A 33 8.87 9.75 -5.09
CA LEU A 33 8.65 8.68 -6.05
C LEU A 33 8.02 9.21 -7.36
N TYR A 34 7.09 10.17 -7.29
CA TYR A 34 6.53 10.82 -8.49
C TYR A 34 7.60 11.54 -9.30
N ASP A 35 8.47 12.31 -8.66
CA ASP A 35 9.55 13.02 -9.33
C ASP A 35 10.53 12.05 -10.01
N LYS A 36 11.09 11.13 -9.24
CA LYS A 36 12.12 10.18 -9.70
C LYS A 36 11.62 9.18 -10.76
N LEU A 37 10.33 8.85 -10.73
CA LEU A 37 9.71 7.83 -11.59
C LEU A 37 8.79 8.42 -12.66
N SER A 38 8.78 9.74 -12.85
CA SER A 38 7.86 10.45 -13.76
C SER A 38 7.78 9.83 -15.16
N LYS A 39 8.92 9.39 -15.71
CA LYS A 39 8.98 8.71 -17.03
C LYS A 39 8.22 7.39 -17.11
N TYR A 40 7.89 6.77 -15.99
CA TYR A 40 7.14 5.53 -15.92
C TYR A 40 5.65 5.73 -15.61
N ASN A 41 5.18 6.97 -15.59
CA ASN A 41 3.80 7.32 -15.26
C ASN A 41 3.32 6.64 -13.95
N PRO A 42 3.92 6.97 -12.80
CA PRO A 42 3.60 6.32 -11.55
C PRO A 42 2.17 6.65 -11.10
N TYR A 43 1.49 5.68 -10.49
CA TYR A 43 0.26 5.86 -9.75
C TYR A 43 0.49 5.36 -8.32
N ILE A 44 0.51 6.29 -7.37
CA ILE A 44 0.82 6.00 -5.97
C ILE A 44 -0.45 6.13 -5.15
N PHE A 45 -0.73 5.12 -4.33
CA PHE A 45 -1.91 5.11 -3.47
C PHE A 45 -1.69 4.32 -2.19
N ALA A 46 -2.38 4.72 -1.12
CA ALA A 46 -2.38 4.00 0.15
C ALA A 46 -3.19 2.72 0.06
N GLN A 47 -2.78 1.69 0.82
CA GLN A 47 -3.52 0.43 0.97
C GLN A 47 -3.56 0.01 2.45
N GLY A 48 -4.09 -1.21 2.72
CA GLY A 48 -4.10 -1.79 4.05
C GLY A 48 -4.89 -0.99 5.08
N SER A 49 -4.55 -1.16 6.34
CA SER A 49 -5.28 -0.54 7.47
C SER A 49 -5.23 0.98 7.44
N PHE A 50 -4.14 1.57 6.95
CA PHE A 50 -4.01 3.02 6.83
C PHE A 50 -5.05 3.60 5.85
N LYS A 51 -5.21 2.99 4.67
CA LYS A 51 -6.24 3.36 3.68
C LYS A 51 -7.65 3.19 4.22
N LEU A 52 -7.90 2.09 4.93
CA LEU A 52 -9.22 1.73 5.45
C LEU A 52 -9.59 2.46 6.75
N ARG A 53 -8.66 3.25 7.30
CA ARG A 53 -8.79 3.89 8.63
C ARG A 53 -9.09 2.90 9.76
N THR A 54 -8.46 1.72 9.68
CA THR A 54 -8.58 0.65 10.67
C THR A 54 -7.27 0.38 11.40
N VAL A 55 -6.33 1.33 11.34
CA VAL A 55 -5.07 1.25 12.10
C VAL A 55 -5.39 1.31 13.58
N ILE A 56 -4.95 0.29 14.31
CA ILE A 56 -5.07 0.26 15.77
C ILE A 56 -3.83 0.87 16.43
N ARG A 57 -4.03 1.45 17.60
CA ARG A 57 -2.94 2.01 18.41
C ARG A 57 -1.99 0.89 18.80
N PRO A 58 -0.69 1.00 18.48
CA PRO A 58 0.28 -0.01 18.89
C PRO A 58 0.41 -0.06 20.42
N LEU A 59 0.70 -1.24 20.94
CA LEU A 59 1.08 -1.38 22.35
C LEU A 59 2.42 -0.68 22.59
N LYS A 60 2.74 -0.42 23.86
CA LYS A 60 3.98 0.28 24.21
C LYS A 60 5.21 -0.47 23.66
N GLY A 61 5.92 0.17 22.75
CA GLY A 61 7.11 -0.38 22.10
C GLY A 61 6.86 -1.03 20.74
N ASP A 62 5.60 -1.16 20.32
CA ASP A 62 5.24 -1.62 18.96
C ASP A 62 5.10 -0.43 18.00
N GLU A 63 5.14 -0.73 16.73
CA GLU A 63 4.98 0.22 15.62
C GLU A 63 3.73 -0.12 14.81
N TYR A 64 3.22 0.84 14.03
CA TYR A 64 2.15 0.60 13.07
C TYR A 64 2.65 0.75 11.63
N ASP A 65 1.95 0.11 10.70
CA ASP A 65 2.30 0.08 9.29
C ASP A 65 1.54 1.16 8.50
N VAL A 66 2.23 1.78 7.56
CA VAL A 66 1.67 2.60 6.51
C VAL A 66 2.00 1.94 5.17
N ASP A 67 1.02 1.28 4.56
CA ASP A 67 1.22 0.60 3.29
C ASP A 67 0.92 1.52 2.11
N MET A 68 1.83 1.59 1.15
CA MET A 68 1.64 2.29 -0.11
C MET A 68 2.04 1.43 -1.31
N VAL A 69 1.27 1.55 -2.39
CA VAL A 69 1.60 0.98 -3.69
C VAL A 69 2.22 2.06 -4.56
N CYS A 70 3.34 1.72 -5.21
CA CYS A 70 3.92 2.49 -6.29
C CYS A 70 3.78 1.70 -7.60
N CYS A 71 2.70 1.96 -8.34
CA CYS A 71 2.39 1.28 -9.59
C CYS A 71 2.93 2.07 -10.78
N LEU A 72 3.79 1.44 -11.58
CA LEU A 72 4.42 2.04 -12.76
C LEU A 72 3.64 1.71 -14.02
N ASN A 73 2.74 2.62 -14.43
CA ASN A 73 1.76 2.39 -15.50
C ASN A 73 2.36 2.20 -16.90
N SER A 74 3.55 2.74 -17.14
CA SER A 74 4.23 2.57 -18.44
C SER A 74 4.97 1.24 -18.57
N LEU A 75 5.07 0.45 -17.50
CA LEU A 75 5.68 -0.88 -17.53
C LEU A 75 4.63 -1.97 -17.73
N SER A 76 5.10 -3.16 -18.12
CA SER A 76 4.28 -4.35 -18.35
C SER A 76 4.97 -5.59 -17.79
N GLU A 77 4.29 -6.73 -17.84
CA GLU A 77 4.77 -8.04 -17.40
C GLU A 77 6.07 -8.50 -18.09
N ASN A 78 6.47 -7.84 -19.19
CA ASN A 78 7.75 -8.09 -19.86
C ASN A 78 8.96 -7.61 -19.05
N VAL A 79 8.77 -6.73 -18.07
CA VAL A 79 9.80 -6.33 -17.11
C VAL A 79 9.91 -7.41 -16.04
N ARG A 80 11.14 -7.91 -15.79
CA ARG A 80 11.36 -8.92 -14.75
C ARG A 80 11.00 -8.35 -13.36
N PRO A 81 10.37 -9.16 -12.49
CA PRO A 81 9.98 -8.74 -11.14
C PRO A 81 11.12 -8.12 -10.33
N SER A 82 12.31 -8.73 -10.39
CA SER A 82 13.51 -8.23 -9.72
C SER A 82 13.95 -6.84 -10.22
N ILE A 83 13.82 -6.57 -11.52
CA ILE A 83 14.14 -5.25 -12.09
C ILE A 83 13.19 -4.19 -11.56
N LEU A 84 11.88 -4.46 -11.57
CA LEU A 84 10.88 -3.56 -11.01
C LEU A 84 11.14 -3.24 -9.54
N LYS A 85 11.41 -4.29 -8.75
CA LYS A 85 11.69 -4.15 -7.33
C LYS A 85 12.95 -3.31 -7.08
N ASN A 86 14.02 -3.59 -7.80
CA ASN A 86 15.28 -2.87 -7.67
C ASN A 86 15.17 -1.41 -8.10
N LEU A 87 14.39 -1.11 -9.15
CA LEU A 87 14.17 0.25 -9.62
C LEU A 87 13.65 1.18 -8.51
N ILE A 88 12.66 0.72 -7.74
CA ILE A 88 12.16 1.47 -6.58
C ILE A 88 13.15 1.41 -5.42
N GLY A 89 13.79 0.27 -5.22
CA GLY A 89 14.78 0.08 -4.17
C GLY A 89 15.98 1.02 -4.26
N GLU A 90 16.47 1.32 -5.45
CA GLU A 90 17.57 2.26 -5.63
C GLU A 90 17.19 3.69 -5.20
N ILE A 91 15.95 4.10 -5.46
CA ILE A 91 15.43 5.39 -4.98
C ILE A 91 15.34 5.39 -3.45
N VAL A 92 14.77 4.34 -2.86
CA VAL A 92 14.64 4.21 -1.40
C VAL A 92 16.01 4.26 -0.73
N LYS A 93 17.00 3.54 -1.26
CA LYS A 93 18.38 3.54 -0.73
C LYS A 93 19.05 4.92 -0.82
N GLN A 94 18.83 5.64 -1.91
CA GLN A 94 19.39 6.98 -2.10
C GLN A 94 18.76 8.03 -1.18
N GLU A 95 17.45 8.01 -1.04
CA GLU A 95 16.71 9.02 -0.28
C GLU A 95 16.66 8.72 1.24
N TYR A 96 16.76 7.43 1.61
CA TYR A 96 16.66 6.97 3.01
C TYR A 96 17.83 6.05 3.41
N PRO A 97 19.11 6.44 3.23
CA PRO A 97 20.30 5.55 3.26
C PRO A 97 20.51 4.81 4.59
N HIS A 98 19.92 5.30 5.69
CA HIS A 98 20.12 4.73 7.03
C HIS A 98 18.84 4.10 7.63
N ASN A 99 17.71 4.24 6.96
CA ASN A 99 16.40 3.91 7.54
C ASN A 99 15.57 2.99 6.65
N PHE A 100 16.21 2.21 5.77
CA PHE A 100 15.48 1.30 4.88
C PHE A 100 15.75 -0.17 5.18
N GLU A 101 14.79 -1.00 4.80
CA GLU A 101 14.94 -2.46 4.83
C GLU A 101 14.27 -3.08 3.59
N GLU A 102 14.93 -4.07 2.98
CA GLU A 102 14.33 -4.85 1.90
C GLU A 102 13.52 -6.01 2.45
N LYS A 103 12.20 -5.99 2.22
CA LYS A 103 11.28 -7.08 2.53
C LYS A 103 11.04 -7.98 1.30
N LYS A 104 10.25 -9.05 1.48
CA LYS A 104 9.94 -10.00 0.39
C LYS A 104 9.25 -9.31 -0.80
N ARG A 105 8.30 -8.39 -0.55
CA ARG A 105 7.47 -7.76 -1.58
C ARG A 105 7.55 -6.23 -1.60
N CYS A 106 8.08 -5.61 -0.57
CA CYS A 106 8.16 -4.16 -0.41
C CYS A 106 9.57 -3.69 -0.06
N TRP A 107 9.73 -2.38 -0.06
CA TRP A 107 10.82 -1.66 0.57
C TRP A 107 10.26 -0.90 1.77
N ARG A 108 10.82 -1.13 2.93
CA ARG A 108 10.40 -0.50 4.18
C ARG A 108 11.27 0.72 4.47
N VAL A 109 10.63 1.82 4.86
CA VAL A 109 11.32 2.99 5.43
C VAL A 109 10.88 3.12 6.89
N ASN A 110 11.85 3.06 7.81
CA ASN A 110 11.61 3.03 9.25
C ASN A 110 11.57 4.44 9.84
N TYR A 111 10.58 4.70 10.70
CA TYR A 111 10.42 5.89 11.52
C TYR A 111 10.29 5.49 13.01
N PRO A 112 10.49 6.41 13.97
CA PRO A 112 10.51 6.06 15.39
C PRO A 112 9.25 5.42 15.96
N SER A 113 8.10 5.54 15.31
CA SER A 113 6.80 5.04 15.82
C SER A 113 5.96 4.30 14.79
N PHE A 114 6.44 4.23 13.55
CA PHE A 114 5.78 3.51 12.45
C PHE A 114 6.78 3.26 11.33
N HIS A 115 6.40 2.45 10.37
CA HIS A 115 7.16 2.29 9.14
C HIS A 115 6.26 2.40 7.92
N VAL A 116 6.88 2.76 6.78
CA VAL A 116 6.20 2.86 5.50
C VAL A 116 6.68 1.73 4.60
N ASP A 117 5.76 0.86 4.19
CA ASP A 117 6.01 -0.24 3.26
C ASP A 117 5.64 0.19 1.85
N ILE A 118 6.63 0.34 0.98
CA ILE A 118 6.50 0.74 -0.41
C ILE A 118 6.44 -0.52 -1.28
N LEU A 119 5.26 -0.85 -1.80
CA LEU A 119 5.04 -1.97 -2.71
C LEU A 119 5.28 -1.54 -4.16
N PRO A 120 6.34 -2.03 -4.83
CA PRO A 120 6.47 -1.91 -6.28
C PRO A 120 5.33 -2.66 -6.96
N ALA A 121 4.75 -2.08 -8.02
CA ALA A 121 3.71 -2.75 -8.80
C ALA A 121 3.71 -2.30 -10.26
N ILE A 122 3.07 -3.11 -11.10
CA ILE A 122 2.65 -2.77 -12.46
C ILE A 122 1.18 -3.11 -12.64
N PRO A 123 0.45 -2.51 -13.62
CA PRO A 123 -0.93 -2.88 -13.88
C PRO A 123 -1.04 -4.35 -14.36
N GLU A 124 -1.99 -5.09 -13.81
CA GLU A 124 -2.34 -6.43 -14.32
C GLU A 124 -3.31 -6.32 -15.48
N ARG A 125 -2.81 -6.20 -16.70
CA ARG A 125 -3.62 -5.95 -17.91
C ARG A 125 -4.44 -7.17 -18.33
N ASN A 126 -4.04 -8.37 -17.95
CA ASN A 126 -4.75 -9.63 -18.26
C ASN A 126 -5.78 -10.03 -17.20
N ALA A 127 -5.98 -9.22 -16.18
CA ALA A 127 -6.90 -9.50 -15.07
C ALA A 127 -8.36 -9.75 -15.52
N GLU A 128 -8.80 -9.14 -16.63
CA GLU A 128 -10.15 -9.40 -17.15
C GLU A 128 -10.40 -10.89 -17.43
N MET A 129 -9.37 -11.62 -17.90
CA MET A 129 -9.48 -13.06 -18.14
C MET A 129 -9.62 -13.82 -16.83
N VAL A 130 -8.92 -13.43 -15.78
CA VAL A 130 -9.02 -14.02 -14.45
C VAL A 130 -10.37 -13.70 -13.80
N TYR A 131 -10.85 -12.47 -13.92
CA TYR A 131 -12.15 -12.05 -13.37
C TYR A 131 -13.37 -12.65 -14.07
N ARG A 132 -13.25 -13.09 -15.33
CA ARG A 132 -14.32 -13.84 -16.02
C ARG A 132 -14.53 -15.25 -15.43
N LEU A 133 -13.51 -15.79 -14.75
CA LEU A 133 -13.57 -17.10 -14.11
C LEU A 133 -14.11 -17.06 -12.68
N VAL A 134 -14.29 -15.86 -12.11
CA VAL A 134 -14.78 -15.65 -10.73
C VAL A 134 -16.17 -15.03 -10.79
N GLU A 135 -17.20 -15.77 -10.40
CA GLU A 135 -18.62 -15.36 -10.49
C GLU A 135 -18.95 -14.02 -9.77
N ASN A 136 -18.12 -13.55 -8.85
CA ASN A 136 -18.32 -12.33 -8.07
C ASN A 136 -17.28 -11.23 -8.34
N ALA A 137 -16.76 -11.14 -9.54
CA ALA A 137 -15.78 -10.10 -9.94
C ALA A 137 -16.40 -8.68 -9.99
N LYS A 138 -17.14 -8.31 -8.94
CA LYS A 138 -17.82 -7.01 -8.81
C LYS A 138 -16.84 -5.86 -8.58
N PHE A 139 -15.65 -6.16 -8.05
CA PHE A 139 -14.63 -5.20 -7.65
C PHE A 139 -13.39 -5.35 -8.54
N LYS A 140 -13.51 -4.86 -9.77
CA LYS A 140 -12.45 -4.97 -10.81
C LYS A 140 -11.49 -3.78 -10.82
N GLU A 141 -11.56 -2.92 -9.82
CA GLU A 141 -10.79 -1.70 -9.82
C GLU A 141 -9.30 -1.98 -9.68
N TYR A 142 -8.58 -1.64 -10.70
CA TYR A 142 -7.14 -1.49 -10.75
C TYR A 142 -6.32 -2.67 -10.19
N PRO A 143 -6.47 -3.88 -10.76
CA PRO A 143 -5.64 -5.02 -10.38
C PRO A 143 -4.17 -4.76 -10.74
N ILE A 144 -3.28 -5.24 -9.88
CA ILE A 144 -1.85 -5.02 -9.99
C ILE A 144 -1.06 -6.33 -9.84
N LEU A 145 0.14 -6.33 -10.39
CA LEU A 145 1.14 -7.37 -10.20
C LEU A 145 2.27 -6.86 -9.32
N ILE A 146 2.58 -7.61 -8.26
CA ILE A 146 3.58 -7.28 -7.25
C ILE A 146 4.77 -8.24 -7.41
N PRO A 147 6.02 -7.76 -7.44
CA PRO A 147 7.20 -8.61 -7.51
C PRO A 147 7.45 -9.33 -6.18
N GLU A 148 7.83 -10.60 -6.25
CA GLU A 148 8.21 -11.38 -5.08
C GLU A 148 9.71 -11.74 -5.13
N LYS A 149 10.47 -11.34 -4.10
CA LYS A 149 11.90 -11.64 -3.97
C LYS A 149 12.12 -13.15 -3.77
N GLY A 150 13.12 -13.67 -4.43
CA GLY A 150 13.56 -15.06 -4.31
C GLY A 150 13.01 -15.97 -5.41
N GLU A 151 11.77 -15.80 -5.82
CA GLU A 151 11.18 -16.60 -6.90
C GLU A 151 11.21 -15.87 -8.26
N ASP A 152 11.48 -14.56 -8.27
CA ASP A 152 11.45 -13.66 -9.44
C ASP A 152 10.12 -13.79 -10.22
N VAL A 153 9.01 -13.87 -9.50
CA VAL A 153 7.65 -13.98 -10.04
C VAL A 153 6.81 -12.79 -9.64
N TYR A 154 5.74 -12.56 -10.41
CA TYR A 154 4.69 -11.64 -10.05
C TYR A 154 3.57 -12.33 -9.28
N ARG A 155 2.97 -11.62 -8.32
CA ARG A 155 1.77 -12.02 -7.60
C ARG A 155 0.65 -11.03 -7.89
N SER A 156 -0.51 -11.55 -8.27
CA SER A 156 -1.70 -10.72 -8.47
C SER A 156 -2.24 -10.16 -7.15
N SER A 157 -2.70 -8.93 -7.17
CA SER A 157 -3.33 -8.24 -6.05
C SER A 157 -4.33 -7.20 -6.54
N ASN A 158 -5.35 -6.88 -5.71
CA ASN A 158 -6.32 -5.83 -6.01
C ASN A 158 -6.69 -5.03 -4.76
N PRO A 159 -5.78 -4.21 -4.24
CA PRO A 159 -6.01 -3.47 -2.99
C PRO A 159 -7.12 -2.41 -3.11
N LEU A 160 -7.29 -1.77 -4.27
CA LEU A 160 -8.37 -0.80 -4.46
C LEU A 160 -9.74 -1.49 -4.56
N GLY A 161 -9.81 -2.63 -5.24
CA GLY A 161 -11.03 -3.44 -5.26
C GLY A 161 -11.42 -3.94 -3.87
N PHE A 162 -10.42 -4.37 -3.07
CA PHE A 162 -10.67 -4.75 -1.68
C PHE A 162 -11.18 -3.57 -0.83
N ALA A 163 -10.57 -2.39 -0.95
CA ALA A 163 -11.00 -1.21 -0.21
C ALA A 163 -12.45 -0.85 -0.53
N LYS A 164 -12.84 -0.87 -1.81
CA LYS A 164 -14.21 -0.62 -2.23
C LYS A 164 -15.20 -1.66 -1.69
N TRP A 165 -14.83 -2.94 -1.75
CA TRP A 165 -15.63 -4.00 -1.16
C TRP A 165 -15.83 -3.77 0.35
N PHE A 166 -14.76 -3.41 1.06
CA PHE A 166 -14.79 -3.16 2.50
C PHE A 166 -15.75 -2.00 2.84
N GLU A 167 -15.65 -0.88 2.12
CA GLU A 167 -16.53 0.28 2.27
C GLU A 167 -18.02 -0.10 2.03
N GLU A 168 -18.30 -0.91 1.00
CA GLU A 168 -19.65 -1.40 0.75
C GLU A 168 -20.19 -2.30 1.88
N GLN A 169 -19.33 -3.14 2.51
CA GLN A 169 -19.77 -3.96 3.63
C GLN A 169 -20.06 -3.12 4.88
N GLN A 170 -19.23 -2.11 5.17
CA GLN A 170 -19.47 -1.19 6.28
C GLN A 170 -20.82 -0.48 6.14
N ASN A 171 -21.15 0.00 4.94
CA ASN A 171 -22.41 0.71 4.68
C ASN A 171 -23.66 -0.20 4.80
N LYS A 172 -23.54 -1.52 4.63
CA LYS A 172 -24.67 -2.47 4.78
C LYS A 172 -25.00 -2.79 6.24
N GLN A 173 -24.08 -2.62 7.16
CA GLN A 173 -24.32 -2.96 8.58
C GLN A 173 -25.06 -1.86 9.38
N PHE A 174 -25.30 -0.71 8.78
CA PHE A 174 -25.94 0.44 9.42
C PHE A 174 -27.39 0.70 8.93
N ILE A 175 -27.98 -0.24 8.20
CA ILE A 175 -29.39 -0.27 7.84
C ILE A 175 -30.07 -1.38 8.66
#